data_9fef27681224431981089bdba5b6c7f9
#
_entry.id   9fef27681224431981089bdba5b6c7f9
#
_cell.length_a   1.000
_cell.length_b   1.000
_cell.length_c   1.000
_cell.angle_alpha   90.00
_cell.angle_beta   90.00
_cell.angle_gamma   90.00
#
_symmetry.space_group_name_H-M   'P 1'
#
loop_
_entity.id
_entity.type
_entity.pdbx_description
1 polymer ?
#
loop_
_entity_poly.entity_id
_entity_poly.type
_entity_poly.pdbx_seq_one_letter_code
_entity_poly.pdbx_strand_id
1 'polypeptide(L)'
;PNSAEEILAFAPQVAVNRGKDQVHEDVIGLRLLCLYGLKGAAAYMEHARVLEQTNNDIFAEYHEIMAWLGTDPEDLGELLDCSMRIGLMNYKVMEMLDHGETATFGHPEPTTVNVKPVKGKCILVSGHDLHDLEKILQQTEGKGINVYTNGEMLPAHGYPELKKYPHLVGNYG
;
A
#
# COMPACT_ATOMS: atom_id res chain seq x y z
N PRO A 1 6.45 -14.48 25.80
CA PRO A 1 5.38 -14.36 26.80
C PRO A 1 4.33 -15.43 26.60
N ASN A 2 3.92 -16.07 27.69
CA ASN A 2 2.99 -17.21 27.68
C ASN A 2 1.63 -16.86 28.35
N SER A 3 1.50 -15.65 28.89
CA SER A 3 0.25 -15.15 29.48
C SER A 3 -0.06 -13.72 29.03
N ALA A 4 -1.30 -13.27 29.22
CA ALA A 4 -1.71 -11.88 28.93
C ALA A 4 -0.92 -10.86 29.77
N GLU A 5 -0.61 -11.19 31.00
CA GLU A 5 0.19 -10.33 31.90
C GLU A 5 1.62 -10.18 31.37
N GLU A 6 2.25 -11.27 30.93
CA GLU A 6 3.60 -11.21 30.33
C GLU A 6 3.60 -10.45 29.00
N ILE A 7 2.55 -10.58 28.18
CA ILE A 7 2.40 -9.79 26.95
C ILE A 7 2.29 -8.32 27.25
N LEU A 8 1.47 -7.92 28.21
CA LEU A 8 1.31 -6.52 28.61
C LEU A 8 2.60 -5.94 29.21
N ALA A 9 3.34 -6.72 29.98
CA ALA A 9 4.63 -6.31 30.54
C ALA A 9 5.72 -6.17 29.47
N PHE A 10 5.65 -6.97 28.38
CA PHE A 10 6.61 -6.91 27.28
C PHE A 10 6.28 -5.81 26.25
N ALA A 11 5.01 -5.44 26.11
CA ALA A 11 4.54 -4.51 25.09
C ALA A 11 5.32 -3.17 25.03
N PRO A 12 5.70 -2.50 26.16
CA PRO A 12 6.49 -1.27 26.11
C PRO A 12 7.86 -1.42 25.46
N GLN A 13 8.46 -2.61 25.51
CA GLN A 13 9.79 -2.88 24.96
C GLN A 13 9.79 -2.97 23.43
N VAL A 14 8.64 -3.31 22.85
CA VAL A 14 8.47 -3.47 21.38
C VAL A 14 7.51 -2.43 20.79
N ALA A 15 7.04 -1.49 21.59
CA ALA A 15 6.16 -0.43 21.13
C ALA A 15 6.86 0.45 20.09
N VAL A 16 6.13 0.91 19.09
CA VAL A 16 6.67 1.79 18.02
C VAL A 16 7.20 3.11 18.55
N ASN A 17 6.72 3.55 19.70
CA ASN A 17 7.16 4.75 20.42
C ASN A 17 8.05 4.43 21.63
N ARG A 18 8.73 3.28 21.61
CA ARG A 18 9.67 2.93 22.69
C ARG A 18 10.73 4.02 22.86
N GLY A 19 11.15 4.27 24.07
CA GLY A 19 12.13 5.33 24.39
C GLY A 19 11.57 6.75 24.47
N LYS A 20 10.24 6.95 24.30
CA LYS A 20 9.59 8.28 24.32
C LYS A 20 9.88 9.12 25.59
N ASP A 21 10.19 8.47 26.71
CA ASP A 21 10.50 9.12 27.98
C ASP A 21 12.01 9.33 28.17
N GLN A 22 12.84 8.94 27.19
CA GLN A 22 14.31 8.95 27.26
C GLN A 22 14.95 9.92 26.25
N VAL A 23 14.27 10.17 25.11
CA VAL A 23 14.75 11.02 24.02
C VAL A 23 13.75 12.12 23.72
N HIS A 24 14.20 13.17 22.99
CA HIS A 24 13.32 14.26 22.56
C HIS A 24 12.16 13.76 21.69
N GLU A 25 11.00 14.40 21.79
CA GLU A 25 9.79 14.00 21.02
C GLU A 25 9.98 14.02 19.50
N ASP A 26 10.81 14.93 18.99
CA ASP A 26 11.13 15.00 17.55
C ASP A 26 11.88 13.76 17.06
N VAL A 27 12.74 13.16 17.90
CA VAL A 27 13.43 11.91 17.58
C VAL A 27 12.40 10.79 17.40
N ILE A 28 11.46 10.67 18.34
CA ILE A 28 10.38 9.68 18.23
C ILE A 28 9.51 9.96 17.00
N GLY A 29 9.18 11.22 16.74
CA GLY A 29 8.41 11.64 15.57
C GLY A 29 9.07 11.25 14.26
N LEU A 30 10.36 11.50 14.10
CA LEU A 30 11.13 11.16 12.90
C LEU A 30 11.33 9.64 12.75
N ARG A 31 11.58 8.90 13.83
CA ARG A 31 11.60 7.43 13.79
C ARG A 31 10.27 6.87 13.29
N LEU A 32 9.15 7.41 13.78
CA LEU A 32 7.81 7.01 13.32
C LEU A 32 7.57 7.37 11.87
N LEU A 33 7.99 8.56 11.42
CA LEU A 33 7.90 8.96 10.02
C LEU A 33 8.65 7.98 9.12
N CYS A 34 9.89 7.63 9.47
CA CYS A 34 10.69 6.64 8.75
C CYS A 34 10.01 5.25 8.74
N LEU A 35 9.53 4.79 9.91
CA LEU A 35 8.88 3.49 10.03
C LEU A 35 7.60 3.40 9.18
N TYR A 36 6.75 4.42 9.22
CA TYR A 36 5.53 4.44 8.40
C TYR A 36 5.82 4.62 6.92
N GLY A 37 6.86 5.38 6.57
CA GLY A 37 7.36 5.47 5.19
C GLY A 37 7.81 4.12 4.64
N LEU A 38 8.63 3.37 5.42
CA LEU A 38 9.02 2.00 5.08
C LEU A 38 7.80 1.07 4.93
N LYS A 39 6.85 1.18 5.85
CA LYS A 39 5.63 0.36 5.81
C LYS A 39 4.80 0.63 4.55
N GLY A 40 4.67 1.88 4.14
CA GLY A 40 4.00 2.26 2.89
C GLY A 40 4.74 1.74 1.65
N ALA A 41 6.05 1.90 1.61
CA ALA A 41 6.89 1.37 0.52
C ALA A 41 6.79 -0.16 0.41
N ALA A 42 6.77 -0.89 1.55
CA ALA A 42 6.60 -2.33 1.57
C ALA A 42 5.26 -2.78 0.96
N ALA A 43 4.18 -2.05 1.23
CA ALA A 43 2.87 -2.35 0.64
C ALA A 43 2.89 -2.23 -0.88
N TYR A 44 3.46 -1.16 -1.42
CA TYR A 44 3.59 -0.99 -2.87
C TYR A 44 4.58 -1.98 -3.52
N MET A 45 5.66 -2.34 -2.81
CA MET A 45 6.56 -3.42 -3.28
C MET A 45 5.84 -4.75 -3.40
N GLU A 46 4.92 -5.07 -2.48
CA GLU A 46 4.13 -6.30 -2.55
C GLU A 46 3.15 -6.26 -3.73
N HIS A 47 2.45 -5.16 -3.97
CA HIS A 47 1.61 -5.01 -5.15
C HIS A 47 2.41 -5.17 -6.46
N ALA A 48 3.59 -4.54 -6.53
CA ALA A 48 4.49 -4.70 -7.67
C ALA A 48 4.94 -6.16 -7.84
N ARG A 49 5.30 -6.84 -6.74
CA ARG A 49 5.73 -8.25 -6.75
C ARG A 49 4.62 -9.19 -7.25
N VAL A 50 3.37 -8.95 -6.88
CA VAL A 50 2.21 -9.72 -7.36
C VAL A 50 2.06 -9.58 -8.89
N LEU A 51 2.46 -8.43 -9.44
CA LEU A 51 2.53 -8.16 -10.88
C LEU A 51 3.89 -8.54 -11.50
N GLU A 52 4.63 -9.43 -10.84
CA GLU A 52 5.93 -9.97 -11.29
C GLU A 52 7.03 -8.90 -11.47
N GLN A 53 6.89 -7.74 -10.82
CA GLN A 53 7.91 -6.70 -10.79
C GLN A 53 8.77 -6.81 -9.54
N THR A 54 10.08 -6.91 -9.74
CA THR A 54 11.07 -7.01 -8.64
C THR A 54 12.32 -6.21 -8.95
N ASN A 55 12.95 -5.64 -7.90
CA ASN A 55 14.23 -4.95 -8.02
C ASN A 55 15.07 -5.20 -6.76
N ASN A 56 16.16 -5.95 -6.91
CA ASN A 56 17.02 -6.34 -5.81
C ASN A 56 17.73 -5.14 -5.14
N ASP A 57 18.02 -4.07 -5.88
CA ASP A 57 18.67 -2.88 -5.31
C ASP A 57 17.70 -2.13 -4.38
N ILE A 58 16.42 -2.04 -4.76
CA ILE A 58 15.36 -1.49 -3.90
C ILE A 58 15.18 -2.35 -2.65
N PHE A 59 15.15 -3.67 -2.79
CA PHE A 59 15.02 -4.58 -1.65
C PHE A 59 16.21 -4.50 -0.71
N ALA A 60 17.43 -4.40 -1.23
CA ALA A 60 18.63 -4.21 -0.42
C ALA A 60 18.57 -2.88 0.35
N GLU A 61 18.25 -1.78 -0.33
CA GLU A 61 18.11 -0.46 0.28
C GLU A 61 17.05 -0.46 1.40
N TYR A 62 15.91 -1.10 1.16
CA TYR A 62 14.85 -1.26 2.17
C TYR A 62 15.36 -1.97 3.42
N HIS A 63 16.07 -3.10 3.27
CA HIS A 63 16.60 -3.86 4.39
C HIS A 63 17.71 -3.12 5.15
N GLU A 64 18.57 -2.37 4.46
CA GLU A 64 19.59 -1.51 5.08
C GLU A 64 18.93 -0.43 5.97
N ILE A 65 17.94 0.27 5.44
CA ILE A 65 17.22 1.32 6.20
C ILE A 65 16.49 0.70 7.40
N MET A 66 15.83 -0.44 7.20
CA MET A 66 15.12 -1.14 8.28
C MET A 66 16.08 -1.59 9.39
N ALA A 67 17.24 -2.13 9.02
CA ALA A 67 18.26 -2.55 9.98
C ALA A 67 18.83 -1.37 10.77
N TRP A 68 19.12 -0.24 10.09
CA TRP A 68 19.58 0.97 10.73
C TRP A 68 18.53 1.58 11.67
N LEU A 69 17.28 1.67 11.23
CA LEU A 69 16.19 2.18 12.06
C LEU A 69 15.95 1.30 13.31
N GLY A 70 16.23 -0.01 13.20
CA GLY A 70 16.18 -0.96 14.32
C GLY A 70 17.22 -0.72 15.41
N THR A 71 18.25 0.11 15.16
CA THR A 71 19.24 0.53 16.17
C THR A 71 18.76 1.68 17.05
N ASP A 72 17.55 2.19 16.84
CA ASP A 72 16.97 3.33 17.54
C ASP A 72 17.81 4.62 17.43
N PRO A 73 18.16 5.10 16.21
CA PRO A 73 19.00 6.27 15.99
C PRO A 73 18.40 7.53 16.64
N GLU A 74 19.26 8.43 17.17
CA GLU A 74 18.83 9.62 17.91
C GLU A 74 19.23 10.95 17.25
N ASP A 75 20.10 10.92 16.26
CA ASP A 75 20.50 12.13 15.54
C ASP A 75 19.37 12.59 14.61
N LEU A 76 18.91 13.83 14.82
CA LEU A 76 17.81 14.41 14.05
C LEU A 76 18.17 14.62 12.56
N GLY A 77 19.43 14.96 12.29
CA GLY A 77 19.93 15.15 10.93
C GLY A 77 19.92 13.83 10.16
N GLU A 78 20.47 12.77 10.75
CA GLU A 78 20.47 11.43 10.15
C GLU A 78 19.06 10.87 9.96
N LEU A 79 18.16 11.12 10.91
CA LEU A 79 16.75 10.71 10.80
C LEU A 79 16.02 11.46 9.68
N LEU A 80 16.28 12.76 9.51
CA LEU A 80 15.73 13.54 8.41
C LEU A 80 16.26 13.05 7.07
N ASP A 81 17.57 12.85 6.95
CA ASP A 81 18.19 12.30 5.73
C ASP A 81 17.62 10.92 5.40
N CYS A 82 17.42 10.06 6.41
CA CYS A 82 16.78 8.77 6.25
C CYS A 82 15.34 8.90 5.71
N SER A 83 14.56 9.86 6.23
CA SER A 83 13.20 10.09 5.74
C SER A 83 13.17 10.50 4.26
N MET A 84 14.11 11.34 3.83
CA MET A 84 14.27 11.72 2.43
C MET A 84 14.73 10.54 1.56
N ARG A 85 15.65 9.72 2.07
CA ARG A 85 16.10 8.49 1.41
C ARG A 85 14.94 7.50 1.20
N ILE A 86 14.08 7.33 2.20
CA ILE A 86 12.86 6.50 2.10
C ILE A 86 11.93 7.06 1.03
N GLY A 87 11.73 8.38 0.98
CA GLY A 87 10.91 9.03 -0.04
C GLY A 87 11.41 8.75 -1.46
N LEU A 88 12.72 8.86 -1.68
CA LEU A 88 13.33 8.55 -2.98
C LEU A 88 13.24 7.06 -3.34
N MET A 89 13.44 6.18 -2.38
CA MET A 89 13.24 4.73 -2.55
C MET A 89 11.78 4.44 -2.93
N ASN A 90 10.83 5.02 -2.22
CA ASN A 90 9.40 4.84 -2.50
C ASN A 90 9.00 5.36 -3.88
N TYR A 91 9.61 6.45 -4.36
CA TYR A 91 9.42 6.91 -5.73
C TYR A 91 9.79 5.83 -6.76
N LYS A 92 10.94 5.16 -6.58
CA LYS A 92 11.35 4.03 -7.44
C LYS A 92 10.41 2.83 -7.33
N VAL A 93 9.87 2.58 -6.13
CA VAL A 93 8.85 1.52 -5.91
C VAL A 93 7.57 1.84 -6.68
N MET A 94 7.11 3.09 -6.63
CA MET A 94 5.91 3.52 -7.36
C MET A 94 6.11 3.43 -8.89
N GLU A 95 7.29 3.77 -9.40
CA GLU A 95 7.64 3.61 -10.81
C GLU A 95 7.59 2.12 -11.22
N MET A 96 8.10 1.23 -10.37
CA MET A 96 8.05 -0.21 -10.59
C MET A 96 6.61 -0.75 -10.56
N LEU A 97 5.77 -0.24 -9.65
CA LEU A 97 4.35 -0.60 -9.57
C LEU A 97 3.58 -0.11 -10.80
N ASP A 98 3.75 1.16 -11.19
CA ASP A 98 3.12 1.73 -12.40
C ASP A 98 3.48 0.92 -13.65
N HIS A 99 4.74 0.50 -13.78
CA HIS A 99 5.15 -0.36 -14.87
C HIS A 99 4.41 -1.71 -14.86
N GLY A 100 4.25 -2.34 -13.71
CA GLY A 100 3.52 -3.59 -13.55
C GLY A 100 2.03 -3.44 -13.87
N GLU A 101 1.40 -2.40 -13.37
CA GLU A 101 -0.02 -2.11 -13.60
C GLU A 101 -0.31 -1.81 -15.08
N THR A 102 0.50 -0.94 -15.69
CA THR A 102 0.31 -0.56 -17.10
C THR A 102 0.62 -1.71 -18.06
N ALA A 103 1.61 -2.54 -17.75
CA ALA A 103 1.91 -3.75 -18.52
C ALA A 103 0.80 -4.81 -18.43
N THR A 104 0.15 -4.93 -17.25
CA THR A 104 -0.87 -5.95 -17.00
C THR A 104 -2.27 -5.48 -17.43
N PHE A 105 -2.65 -4.24 -17.10
CA PHE A 105 -4.02 -3.75 -17.28
C PHE A 105 -4.16 -2.72 -18.41
N GLY A 106 -3.06 -2.37 -19.07
CA GLY A 106 -2.98 -1.33 -20.11
C GLY A 106 -2.83 0.08 -19.51
N HIS A 107 -2.46 1.05 -20.34
CA HIS A 107 -2.36 2.44 -19.91
C HIS A 107 -3.75 3.00 -19.60
N PRO A 108 -3.92 3.65 -18.43
CA PRO A 108 -5.20 4.22 -18.05
C PRO A 108 -5.62 5.32 -19.03
N GLU A 109 -6.91 5.34 -19.34
CA GLU A 109 -7.53 6.28 -20.27
C GLU A 109 -8.58 7.12 -19.54
N PRO A 110 -8.78 8.40 -19.92
CA PRO A 110 -9.89 9.20 -19.40
C PRO A 110 -11.21 8.46 -19.60
N THR A 111 -11.92 8.21 -18.51
CA THR A 111 -13.13 7.36 -18.52
C THR A 111 -14.24 8.00 -17.68
N THR A 112 -15.45 8.01 -18.22
CA THR A 112 -16.63 8.40 -17.45
C THR A 112 -17.03 7.26 -16.53
N VAL A 113 -17.07 7.53 -15.22
CA VAL A 113 -17.44 6.55 -14.20
C VAL A 113 -18.86 6.85 -13.69
N ASN A 114 -19.71 5.83 -13.67
CA ASN A 114 -21.04 5.95 -13.09
C ASN A 114 -20.96 6.02 -11.55
N VAL A 115 -21.65 6.99 -10.96
CA VAL A 115 -21.74 7.19 -9.51
C VAL A 115 -23.15 6.95 -8.98
N LYS A 116 -24.07 6.44 -9.83
CA LYS A 116 -25.44 6.16 -9.45
C LYS A 116 -25.64 4.67 -9.23
N PRO A 117 -26.49 4.28 -8.26
CA PRO A 117 -26.81 2.87 -8.06
C PRO A 117 -27.47 2.24 -9.29
N VAL A 118 -27.06 1.02 -9.62
CA VAL A 118 -27.70 0.15 -10.62
C VAL A 118 -28.44 -0.95 -9.87
N LYS A 119 -29.70 -1.22 -10.27
CA LYS A 119 -30.51 -2.26 -9.62
C LYS A 119 -29.85 -3.63 -9.78
N GLY A 120 -29.76 -4.38 -8.68
CA GLY A 120 -29.25 -5.75 -8.67
C GLY A 120 -28.46 -6.06 -7.41
N LYS A 121 -27.97 -7.29 -7.34
CA LYS A 121 -26.99 -7.69 -6.30
C LYS A 121 -25.67 -7.03 -6.61
N CYS A 122 -24.93 -6.65 -5.59
CA CYS A 122 -23.63 -6.02 -5.79
C CYS A 122 -22.59 -6.43 -4.77
N ILE A 123 -21.34 -6.24 -5.16
CA ILE A 123 -20.15 -6.27 -4.32
C ILE A 123 -19.53 -4.87 -4.38
N LEU A 124 -19.22 -4.31 -3.22
CA LEU A 124 -18.46 -3.06 -3.09
C LEU A 124 -17.02 -3.41 -2.75
N VAL A 125 -16.08 -2.97 -3.56
CA VAL A 125 -14.65 -3.24 -3.42
C VAL A 125 -13.92 -1.97 -3.07
N SER A 126 -13.21 -1.97 -1.96
CA SER A 126 -12.32 -0.90 -1.52
C SER A 126 -10.90 -1.45 -1.36
N GLY A 127 -9.90 -0.61 -1.48
CA GLY A 127 -8.50 -0.98 -1.35
C GLY A 127 -7.65 -0.46 -2.51
N HIS A 128 -6.51 -1.12 -2.79
CA HIS A 128 -5.50 -0.63 -3.73
C HIS A 128 -5.05 -1.68 -4.75
N ASP A 129 -5.34 -2.97 -4.52
CA ASP A 129 -4.85 -4.07 -5.34
C ASP A 129 -5.74 -4.30 -6.57
N LEU A 130 -5.23 -3.92 -7.75
CA LEU A 130 -5.93 -4.11 -9.03
C LEU A 130 -6.00 -5.59 -9.44
N HIS A 131 -5.03 -6.42 -9.05
CA HIS A 131 -5.03 -7.84 -9.34
C HIS A 131 -6.16 -8.55 -8.58
N ASP A 132 -6.37 -8.23 -7.30
CA ASP A 132 -7.49 -8.75 -6.51
C ASP A 132 -8.84 -8.31 -7.08
N LEU A 133 -8.94 -7.04 -7.52
CA LEU A 133 -10.15 -6.57 -8.22
C LEU A 133 -10.40 -7.38 -9.50
N GLU A 134 -9.38 -7.63 -10.31
CA GLU A 134 -9.53 -8.46 -11.52
C GLU A 134 -10.04 -9.86 -11.16
N LYS A 135 -9.50 -10.49 -10.11
CA LYS A 135 -9.98 -11.81 -9.66
C LYS A 135 -11.45 -11.79 -9.22
N ILE A 136 -11.88 -10.73 -8.56
CA ILE A 136 -13.30 -10.54 -8.22
C ILE A 136 -14.13 -10.41 -9.49
N LEU A 137 -13.70 -9.62 -10.47
CA LEU A 137 -14.39 -9.45 -11.75
C LEU A 137 -14.49 -10.78 -12.51
N GLN A 138 -13.40 -11.53 -12.62
CA GLN A 138 -13.40 -12.87 -13.24
C GLN A 138 -14.36 -13.83 -12.54
N GLN A 139 -14.37 -13.85 -11.22
CA GLN A 139 -15.23 -14.75 -10.44
C GLN A 139 -16.73 -14.40 -10.51
N THR A 140 -17.06 -13.15 -10.75
CA THR A 140 -18.44 -12.64 -10.76
C THR A 140 -19.03 -12.50 -12.17
N GLU A 141 -18.23 -12.69 -13.21
CA GLU A 141 -18.65 -12.59 -14.59
C GLU A 141 -19.81 -13.56 -14.89
N GLY A 142 -20.85 -13.06 -15.52
CA GLY A 142 -22.04 -13.85 -15.89
C GLY A 142 -22.94 -14.25 -14.73
N LYS A 143 -22.63 -13.89 -13.48
CA LYS A 143 -23.40 -14.30 -12.28
C LYS A 143 -24.49 -13.30 -11.85
N GLY A 144 -24.73 -12.24 -12.62
CA GLY A 144 -25.74 -11.23 -12.31
C GLY A 144 -25.41 -10.43 -11.05
N ILE A 145 -24.11 -10.24 -10.77
CA ILE A 145 -23.61 -9.46 -9.66
C ILE A 145 -22.90 -8.23 -10.21
N ASN A 146 -23.34 -7.04 -9.79
CA ASN A 146 -22.65 -5.79 -10.11
C ASN A 146 -21.45 -5.58 -9.19
N VAL A 147 -20.34 -5.06 -9.70
CA VAL A 147 -19.18 -4.69 -8.91
C VAL A 147 -19.05 -3.17 -8.92
N TYR A 148 -18.87 -2.60 -7.74
CA TYR A 148 -18.57 -1.19 -7.53
C TYR A 148 -17.20 -1.07 -6.88
N THR A 149 -16.45 -0.06 -7.28
CA THR A 149 -15.28 0.40 -6.53
C THR A 149 -15.67 1.46 -5.51
N ASN A 150 -14.78 1.72 -4.56
CA ASN A 150 -14.89 2.79 -3.56
C ASN A 150 -13.52 3.41 -3.33
N GLY A 151 -13.49 4.72 -3.10
CA GLY A 151 -12.30 5.45 -2.68
C GLY A 151 -11.11 5.26 -3.63
N GLU A 152 -9.99 4.79 -3.09
CA GLU A 152 -8.71 4.62 -3.81
C GLU A 152 -8.77 3.62 -4.99
N MET A 153 -9.82 2.80 -5.08
CA MET A 153 -10.02 1.89 -6.20
C MET A 153 -10.64 2.56 -7.44
N LEU A 154 -11.04 3.84 -7.36
CA LEU A 154 -11.61 4.60 -8.48
C LEU A 154 -10.74 4.55 -9.76
N PRO A 155 -9.41 4.67 -9.72
CA PRO A 155 -8.55 4.61 -10.91
C PRO A 155 -8.69 3.33 -11.72
N ALA A 156 -9.16 2.23 -11.14
CA ALA A 156 -9.38 0.95 -11.83
C ALA A 156 -10.25 1.09 -13.09
N HIS A 157 -11.21 2.02 -13.09
CA HIS A 157 -12.07 2.29 -14.24
C HIS A 157 -11.35 2.90 -15.46
N GLY A 158 -10.14 3.41 -15.28
CA GLY A 158 -9.30 3.93 -16.36
C GLY A 158 -8.56 2.84 -17.13
N TYR A 159 -8.30 1.70 -16.51
CA TYR A 159 -7.49 0.63 -17.10
C TYR A 159 -8.29 -0.21 -18.11
N PRO A 160 -7.83 -0.34 -19.38
CA PRO A 160 -8.56 -1.05 -20.44
C PRO A 160 -8.95 -2.47 -20.08
N GLU A 161 -8.03 -3.25 -19.46
CA GLU A 161 -8.26 -4.64 -19.12
C GLU A 161 -9.22 -4.84 -17.93
N LEU A 162 -9.45 -3.82 -17.11
CA LEU A 162 -10.44 -3.86 -16.03
C LEU A 162 -11.80 -3.32 -16.50
N LYS A 163 -11.83 -2.19 -17.21
CA LYS A 163 -13.10 -1.62 -17.70
C LYS A 163 -13.79 -2.44 -18.78
N LYS A 164 -13.12 -3.45 -19.35
CA LYS A 164 -13.76 -4.39 -20.29
C LYS A 164 -14.86 -5.25 -19.66
N TYR A 165 -14.87 -5.40 -18.33
CA TYR A 165 -15.89 -6.15 -17.62
C TYR A 165 -17.18 -5.33 -17.48
N PRO A 166 -18.29 -5.69 -18.15
CA PRO A 166 -19.49 -4.86 -18.20
C PRO A 166 -20.22 -4.76 -16.85
N HIS A 167 -19.92 -5.67 -15.92
CA HIS A 167 -20.49 -5.67 -14.59
C HIS A 167 -19.64 -4.89 -13.56
N LEU A 168 -18.52 -4.28 -13.97
CA LEU A 168 -17.86 -3.19 -13.22
C LEU A 168 -18.64 -1.90 -13.51
N VAL A 169 -19.70 -1.67 -12.73
CA VAL A 169 -20.76 -0.72 -13.08
C VAL A 169 -20.53 0.71 -12.61
N GLY A 170 -19.62 0.94 -11.70
CA GLY A 170 -19.37 2.30 -11.21
C GLY A 170 -18.56 2.38 -9.92
N ASN A 171 -18.43 3.59 -9.41
CA ASN A 171 -17.81 3.88 -8.12
C ASN A 171 -18.86 4.40 -7.15
N TYR A 172 -18.81 3.95 -5.91
CA TYR A 172 -19.74 4.37 -4.87
C TYR A 172 -18.97 4.84 -3.62
N GLY A 173 -18.99 6.16 -3.35
CA GLY A 173 -18.28 6.81 -2.24
C GLY A 173 -17.25 7.81 -2.67
#